data_49b557fcd74dba09ddb38cee3fbaad8a
#
_entry.id   49b557fcd74dba09ddb38cee3fbaad8a
#
_cell.length_a   1.000
_cell.length_b   1.000
_cell.length_c   1.000
_cell.angle_alpha   90.00
_cell.angle_beta   90.00
_cell.angle_gamma   90.00
#
_symmetry.space_group_name_H-M   'P 1'
#
loop_
_entity.id
_entity.type
_entity.pdbx_description
1 polymer ?
#
loop_
_entity_poly.entity_id
_entity_poly.type
_entity_poly.pdbx_seq_one_letter_code
_entity_poly.pdbx_strand_id
1 'polypeptide(L)'
;GKVVFVIRKHFREDFERQIVSKYKNIIDVELVEQEMDKLPDGFTLNPEREKPWGTGHATLMAAEAIDTPFAVINADDFYGAQSFKVLADFLKEQECETGKYSMVGFFLNKTLSESGEVSRGICSVNEEHYLTTVEEHHKVAEKNGTITGIGMDGESHVLDYNAYAS
;
A
#
# COMPACT_ATOMS: atom_id res chain seq x y z
N GLY A 1 7.08 19.39 -2.32
CA GLY A 1 7.04 17.98 -1.92
C GLY A 1 7.94 17.13 -2.79
N LYS A 2 8.20 15.90 -2.36
CA LYS A 2 9.09 14.94 -3.02
C LYS A 2 8.33 13.64 -3.26
N VAL A 3 8.60 12.96 -4.37
CA VAL A 3 8.12 11.60 -4.65
C VAL A 3 9.33 10.68 -4.73
N VAL A 4 9.31 9.61 -3.95
CA VAL A 4 10.32 8.55 -3.98
C VAL A 4 9.70 7.32 -4.63
N PHE A 5 10.21 6.91 -5.77
CA PHE A 5 9.80 5.67 -6.42
C PHE A 5 10.75 4.54 -6.06
N VAL A 6 10.21 3.47 -5.50
CA VAL A 6 10.97 2.25 -5.26
C VAL A 6 10.77 1.31 -6.45
N ILE A 7 11.85 1.04 -7.15
CA ILE A 7 11.84 0.26 -8.40
C ILE A 7 12.87 -0.87 -8.34
N ARG A 8 12.82 -1.78 -9.29
CA ARG A 8 13.91 -2.74 -9.51
C ARG A 8 14.98 -2.12 -10.42
N LYS A 9 16.22 -2.46 -10.18
CA LYS A 9 17.39 -1.94 -10.91
C LYS A 9 17.25 -2.02 -12.44
N HIS A 10 16.75 -3.12 -12.97
CA HIS A 10 16.60 -3.31 -14.42
C HIS A 10 15.54 -2.40 -15.08
N PHE A 11 14.65 -1.77 -14.29
CA PHE A 11 13.68 -0.79 -14.81
C PHE A 11 14.20 0.65 -14.80
N ARG A 12 15.35 0.92 -14.18
CA ARG A 12 15.79 2.28 -13.89
C ARG A 12 15.84 3.17 -15.13
N GLU A 13 16.54 2.76 -16.17
CA GLU A 13 16.72 3.56 -17.38
C GLU A 13 15.39 3.86 -18.08
N ASP A 14 14.53 2.85 -18.21
CA ASP A 14 13.20 3.02 -18.82
C ASP A 14 12.32 3.92 -17.98
N PHE A 15 12.36 3.77 -16.65
CA PHE A 15 11.58 4.58 -15.72
C PHE A 15 12.05 6.05 -15.74
N GLU A 16 13.34 6.31 -15.75
CA GLU A 16 13.90 7.65 -15.89
C GLU A 16 13.43 8.32 -17.18
N ARG A 17 13.51 7.59 -18.30
CA ARG A 17 13.09 8.10 -19.61
C ARG A 17 11.59 8.34 -19.70
N GLN A 18 10.76 7.43 -19.20
CA GLN A 18 9.32 7.44 -19.42
C GLN A 18 8.54 8.20 -18.35
N ILE A 19 9.00 8.19 -17.13
CA ILE A 19 8.29 8.76 -15.97
C ILE A 19 9.00 10.00 -15.44
N VAL A 20 10.23 9.85 -14.94
CA VAL A 20 10.94 10.95 -14.28
C VAL A 20 11.07 12.16 -15.20
N SER A 21 11.39 11.94 -16.47
CA SER A 21 11.54 13.02 -17.47
C SER A 21 10.29 13.93 -17.58
N LYS A 22 9.10 13.40 -17.32
CA LYS A 22 7.83 14.14 -17.39
C LYS A 22 7.60 15.02 -16.15
N TYR A 23 8.09 14.59 -14.99
CA TYR A 23 7.74 15.19 -13.70
C TYR A 23 8.88 15.96 -13.05
N LYS A 24 10.14 15.80 -13.49
CA LYS A 24 11.34 16.42 -12.89
C LYS A 24 11.31 17.94 -12.79
N ASN A 25 10.49 18.62 -13.59
CA ASN A 25 10.33 20.06 -13.55
C ASN A 25 9.07 20.50 -12.77
N ILE A 26 8.29 19.56 -12.26
CA ILE A 26 7.03 19.79 -11.56
C ILE A 26 7.16 19.45 -10.09
N ILE A 27 7.84 18.36 -9.78
CA ILE A 27 8.04 17.84 -8.43
C ILE A 27 9.43 17.21 -8.32
N ASP A 28 10.01 17.26 -7.14
CA ASP A 28 11.24 16.53 -6.84
C ASP A 28 10.99 15.03 -6.89
N VAL A 29 11.80 14.30 -7.67
CA VAL A 29 11.66 12.86 -7.90
C VAL A 29 12.96 12.16 -7.60
N GLU A 30 12.91 11.17 -6.71
CA GLU A 30 14.05 10.30 -6.39
C GLU A 30 13.71 8.84 -6.70
N LEU A 31 14.69 8.10 -7.22
CA LEU A 31 14.58 6.67 -7.51
C LEU A 31 15.43 5.88 -6.53
N VAL A 32 14.79 4.93 -5.85
CA VAL A 32 15.44 3.98 -4.95
C VAL A 32 15.29 2.58 -5.52
N GLU A 33 16.34 1.78 -5.45
CA GLU A 33 16.34 0.42 -5.96
C GLU A 33 16.06 -0.59 -4.83
N GLN A 34 15.03 -1.42 -5.02
CA GLN A 34 14.79 -2.56 -4.16
C GLN A 34 15.68 -3.73 -4.60
N GLU A 35 16.74 -3.98 -3.86
CA GLU A 35 17.64 -5.11 -4.07
C GLU A 35 17.40 -6.19 -3.02
N MET A 36 17.41 -7.46 -3.44
CA MET A 36 17.03 -8.58 -2.56
C MET A 36 18.04 -8.87 -1.45
N ASP A 37 19.29 -8.50 -1.65
CA ASP A 37 20.42 -8.69 -0.73
C ASP A 37 20.57 -7.56 0.29
N LYS A 38 19.89 -6.45 0.09
CA LYS A 38 19.83 -5.35 1.07
C LYS A 38 18.84 -5.68 2.18
N LEU A 39 19.32 -6.34 3.20
CA LEU A 39 18.55 -6.78 4.35
C LEU A 39 19.04 -6.08 5.62
N PRO A 40 18.18 -5.93 6.64
CA PRO A 40 18.59 -5.48 7.96
C PRO A 40 19.65 -6.40 8.58
N ASP A 41 20.39 -5.86 9.53
CA ASP A 41 21.39 -6.63 10.26
C ASP A 41 20.82 -7.90 10.89
N GLY A 42 21.56 -9.00 10.77
CA GLY A 42 21.15 -10.31 11.28
C GLY A 42 20.31 -11.16 10.31
N PHE A 43 19.95 -10.62 9.14
CA PHE A 43 19.26 -11.36 8.10
C PHE A 43 20.18 -11.64 6.91
N THR A 44 20.01 -12.81 6.31
CA THR A 44 20.74 -13.22 5.10
C THR A 44 19.77 -13.63 4.01
N LEU A 45 20.12 -13.31 2.77
CA LEU A 45 19.33 -13.74 1.62
C LEU A 45 19.40 -15.26 1.46
N ASN A 46 18.22 -15.91 1.37
CA ASN A 46 18.18 -17.29 0.91
C ASN A 46 18.58 -17.31 -0.59
N PRO A 47 19.64 -18.03 -0.97
CA PRO A 47 20.12 -18.07 -2.36
C PRO A 47 19.11 -18.65 -3.36
N GLU A 48 18.10 -19.41 -2.89
CA GLU A 48 17.02 -19.95 -3.73
C GLU A 48 15.85 -18.97 -3.93
N ARG A 49 15.92 -17.77 -3.31
CA ARG A 49 14.85 -16.79 -3.43
C ARG A 49 14.90 -16.07 -4.77
N GLU A 50 13.89 -16.25 -5.59
CA GLU A 50 13.74 -15.58 -6.89
C GLU A 50 12.83 -14.34 -6.84
N LYS A 51 11.85 -14.36 -5.91
CA LYS A 51 10.87 -13.27 -5.80
C LYS A 51 11.40 -12.13 -4.93
N PRO A 52 11.13 -10.85 -5.31
CA PRO A 52 11.45 -9.72 -4.44
C PRO A 52 10.74 -9.82 -3.11
N TRP A 53 11.22 -9.06 -2.14
CA TRP A 53 10.54 -8.84 -0.87
C TRP A 53 9.26 -8.01 -1.09
N GLY A 54 8.34 -8.05 -0.10
CA GLY A 54 7.10 -7.30 -0.16
C GLY A 54 7.26 -5.79 0.04
N THR A 55 6.11 -5.10 0.17
CA THR A 55 6.02 -3.64 0.28
C THR A 55 6.72 -3.07 1.53
N GLY A 56 6.73 -3.79 2.64
CA GLY A 56 7.48 -3.39 3.83
C GLY A 56 8.98 -3.23 3.57
N HIS A 57 9.59 -4.17 2.85
CA HIS A 57 10.99 -4.06 2.45
C HIS A 57 11.21 -2.94 1.43
N ALA A 58 10.28 -2.74 0.49
CA ALA A 58 10.36 -1.63 -0.45
C ALA A 58 10.37 -0.27 0.29
N THR A 59 9.51 -0.12 1.30
CA THR A 59 9.48 1.07 2.15
C THR A 59 10.79 1.24 2.92
N LEU A 60 11.35 0.15 3.46
CA LEU A 60 12.63 0.18 4.16
C LEU A 60 13.77 0.66 3.25
N MET A 61 13.79 0.27 1.98
CA MET A 61 14.81 0.74 1.04
C MET A 61 14.77 2.24 0.81
N ALA A 62 13.61 2.87 0.97
CA ALA A 62 13.45 4.33 0.84
C ALA A 62 13.85 5.11 2.10
N ALA A 63 14.24 4.47 3.19
CA ALA A 63 14.48 5.11 4.48
C ALA A 63 15.50 6.26 4.42
N GLU A 64 16.59 6.11 3.67
CA GLU A 64 17.61 7.16 3.51
C GLU A 64 17.16 8.33 2.63
N ALA A 65 16.13 8.10 1.81
CA ALA A 65 15.58 9.12 0.91
C ALA A 65 14.44 9.93 1.55
N ILE A 66 14.02 9.58 2.76
CA ILE A 66 12.84 10.15 3.42
C ILE A 66 13.25 10.66 4.80
N ASP A 67 13.05 11.96 5.04
CA ASP A 67 13.38 12.67 6.28
C ASP A 67 12.18 13.40 6.91
N THR A 68 10.99 13.20 6.37
CA THR A 68 9.73 13.83 6.79
C THR A 68 8.61 12.80 6.91
N PRO A 69 7.49 13.11 7.57
CA PRO A 69 6.30 12.28 7.50
C PRO A 69 5.88 12.01 6.05
N PHE A 70 5.54 10.77 5.74
CA PHE A 70 5.31 10.33 4.37
C PHE A 70 4.12 9.37 4.25
N ALA A 71 3.58 9.23 3.05
CA ALA A 71 2.59 8.23 2.69
C ALA A 71 3.18 7.20 1.73
N VAL A 72 2.76 5.95 1.88
CA VAL A 72 3.09 4.85 0.96
C VAL A 72 1.86 4.56 0.12
N ILE A 73 2.05 4.49 -1.19
CA ILE A 73 1.01 4.14 -2.16
C ILE A 73 1.53 3.11 -3.15
N ASN A 74 0.68 2.23 -3.62
CA ASN A 74 1.00 1.35 -4.73
C ASN A 74 0.91 2.14 -6.05
N ALA A 75 1.82 1.88 -6.97
CA ALA A 75 1.91 2.65 -8.22
C ALA A 75 0.82 2.27 -9.25
N ASP A 76 0.17 1.13 -9.06
CA ASP A 76 -0.84 0.53 -9.94
C ASP A 76 -2.27 0.62 -9.39
N ASP A 77 -2.47 1.24 -8.21
CA ASP A 77 -3.77 1.44 -7.61
C ASP A 77 -4.32 2.86 -7.86
N PHE A 78 -5.63 2.98 -7.97
CA PHE A 78 -6.33 4.25 -8.06
C PHE A 78 -6.98 4.63 -6.72
N TYR A 79 -6.44 5.64 -6.06
CA TYR A 79 -6.90 6.08 -4.73
C TYR A 79 -7.90 7.23 -4.74
N GLY A 80 -7.97 8.00 -5.84
CA GLY A 80 -8.77 9.21 -5.94
C GLY A 80 -8.19 10.41 -5.18
N ALA A 81 -8.53 11.62 -5.63
CA ALA A 81 -7.98 12.85 -5.08
C ALA A 81 -8.28 13.08 -3.59
N GLN A 82 -9.44 12.61 -3.12
CA GLN A 82 -9.85 12.78 -1.73
C GLN A 82 -8.94 12.00 -0.76
N SER A 83 -8.50 10.81 -1.12
CA SER A 83 -7.59 10.01 -0.30
C SER A 83 -6.25 10.71 -0.08
N PHE A 84 -5.70 11.30 -1.15
CA PHE A 84 -4.47 12.11 -1.04
C PHE A 84 -4.66 13.33 -0.14
N LYS A 85 -5.83 13.98 -0.22
CA LYS A 85 -6.12 15.12 0.65
C LYS A 85 -6.18 14.70 2.12
N VAL A 86 -6.89 13.63 2.45
CA VAL A 86 -7.00 13.11 3.82
C VAL A 86 -5.63 12.74 4.40
N LEU A 87 -4.80 12.00 3.63
CA LEU A 87 -3.45 11.66 4.05
C LEU A 87 -2.57 12.90 4.23
N ALA A 88 -2.63 13.85 3.30
CA ALA A 88 -1.84 15.07 3.39
C ALA A 88 -2.24 15.94 4.59
N ASP A 89 -3.53 16.04 4.91
CA ASP A 89 -4.00 16.78 6.08
C ASP A 89 -3.53 16.09 7.38
N PHE A 90 -3.62 14.76 7.47
CA PHE A 90 -3.06 14.01 8.59
C PHE A 90 -1.55 14.25 8.75
N LEU A 91 -0.78 14.12 7.67
CA LEU A 91 0.68 14.28 7.72
C LEU A 91 1.13 15.69 8.12
N LYS A 92 0.38 16.74 7.76
CA LYS A 92 0.68 18.13 8.16
C LYS A 92 0.48 18.38 9.66
N GLU A 93 -0.42 17.63 10.28
CA GLU A 93 -0.70 17.75 11.72
C GLU A 93 0.30 16.97 12.57
N GLN A 94 1.09 16.09 11.94
CA GLN A 94 2.09 15.33 12.65
C GLN A 94 3.41 16.12 12.75
N GLU A 95 3.89 16.30 13.95
CA GLU A 95 5.31 16.55 14.19
C GLU A 95 6.07 15.25 13.89
N CYS A 96 7.39 15.31 13.68
CA CYS A 96 8.23 14.13 13.39
C CYS A 96 8.28 13.18 14.61
N GLU A 97 7.13 12.84 15.16
CA GLU A 97 7.00 11.86 16.22
C GLU A 97 6.93 10.45 15.64
N THR A 98 7.70 9.56 16.22
CA THR A 98 7.66 8.15 15.86
C THR A 98 6.40 7.48 16.41
N GLY A 99 5.83 6.54 15.63
CA GLY A 99 4.78 5.64 16.10
C GLY A 99 3.33 6.08 15.83
N LYS A 100 3.11 7.16 15.07
CA LYS A 100 1.77 7.53 14.58
C LYS A 100 1.61 7.10 13.13
N TYR A 101 0.60 6.29 12.88
CA TYR A 101 0.28 5.75 11.55
C TYR A 101 -1.19 6.03 11.22
N SER A 102 -1.48 6.20 9.95
CA SER A 102 -2.85 6.25 9.44
C SER A 102 -2.97 5.50 8.12
N MET A 103 -4.17 5.11 7.79
CA MET A 103 -4.50 4.55 6.48
C MET A 103 -5.86 5.09 6.02
N VAL A 104 -6.07 5.11 4.72
CA VAL A 104 -7.38 5.39 4.15
C VAL A 104 -8.05 4.05 3.88
N GLY A 105 -9.12 3.76 4.64
CA GLY A 105 -10.01 2.63 4.37
C GLY A 105 -11.06 3.02 3.35
N PHE A 106 -11.34 2.14 2.41
CA PHE A 106 -12.41 2.30 1.44
C PHE A 106 -13.61 1.44 1.85
N PHE A 107 -14.82 1.88 1.56
CA PHE A 107 -15.98 1.00 1.75
C PHE A 107 -15.87 -0.23 0.84
N LEU A 108 -16.04 -1.41 1.39
CA LEU A 108 -15.86 -2.69 0.70
C LEU A 108 -16.66 -2.74 -0.61
N ASN A 109 -17.92 -2.30 -0.58
CA ASN A 109 -18.79 -2.23 -1.77
C ASN A 109 -18.27 -1.34 -2.89
N LYS A 110 -17.29 -0.47 -2.63
CA LYS A 110 -16.65 0.42 -3.62
C LYS A 110 -15.31 -0.12 -4.13
N THR A 111 -14.88 -1.26 -3.61
CA THR A 111 -13.60 -1.88 -3.97
C THR A 111 -13.76 -3.20 -4.73
N LEU A 112 -14.99 -3.59 -5.01
CA LEU A 112 -15.29 -4.81 -5.77
C LEU A 112 -15.03 -4.61 -7.26
N SER A 113 -14.78 -5.71 -7.95
CA SER A 113 -14.55 -5.73 -9.39
C SER A 113 -15.79 -6.28 -10.13
N GLU A 114 -16.18 -5.59 -11.18
CA GLU A 114 -17.20 -6.11 -12.11
C GLU A 114 -16.67 -7.29 -12.94
N SER A 115 -15.35 -7.45 -13.00
CA SER A 115 -14.68 -8.45 -13.84
C SER A 115 -14.34 -9.76 -13.11
N GLY A 116 -14.67 -9.88 -11.82
CA GLY A 116 -14.41 -11.10 -11.06
C GLY A 116 -14.09 -10.90 -9.59
N GLU A 117 -13.55 -11.95 -9.00
CA GLU A 117 -13.19 -12.00 -7.57
C GLU A 117 -11.91 -11.20 -7.30
N VAL A 118 -11.85 -10.56 -6.13
CA VAL A 118 -10.69 -9.78 -5.66
C VAL A 118 -10.21 -10.27 -4.29
N SER A 119 -9.01 -9.90 -3.88
CA SER A 119 -8.55 -10.05 -2.50
C SER A 119 -8.62 -8.70 -1.79
N ARG A 120 -9.03 -8.70 -0.50
CA ARG A 120 -9.16 -7.49 0.30
C ARG A 120 -8.79 -7.76 1.75
N GLY A 121 -8.07 -6.82 2.37
CA GLY A 121 -7.92 -6.75 3.80
C GLY A 121 -9.15 -6.07 4.42
N ILE A 122 -9.97 -6.81 5.14
CA ILE A 122 -11.14 -6.27 5.83
C ILE A 122 -10.69 -5.67 7.15
N CYS A 123 -10.91 -4.37 7.30
CA CYS A 123 -10.46 -3.57 8.42
C CYS A 123 -11.55 -3.43 9.48
N SER A 124 -11.24 -3.78 10.71
CA SER A 124 -12.06 -3.45 11.88
C SER A 124 -11.52 -2.22 12.58
N VAL A 125 -12.41 -1.34 13.02
CA VAL A 125 -12.06 -0.13 13.76
C VAL A 125 -12.88 -0.05 15.05
N ASN A 126 -12.32 0.58 16.08
CA ASN A 126 -13.05 0.88 17.30
C ASN A 126 -13.91 2.15 17.16
N GLU A 127 -14.62 2.52 18.22
CA GLU A 127 -15.50 3.71 18.24
C GLU A 127 -14.74 5.04 18.01
N GLU A 128 -13.45 5.07 18.26
CA GLU A 128 -12.56 6.22 18.05
C GLU A 128 -11.89 6.21 16.67
N HIS A 129 -12.31 5.29 15.77
CA HIS A 129 -11.75 5.07 14.44
C HIS A 129 -10.28 4.60 14.41
N TYR A 130 -9.77 4.00 15.49
CA TYR A 130 -8.48 3.31 15.43
C TYR A 130 -8.65 1.92 14.85
N LEU A 131 -7.75 1.57 13.94
CA LEU A 131 -7.66 0.24 13.37
C LEU A 131 -7.33 -0.79 14.44
N THR A 132 -8.16 -1.81 14.57
CA THR A 132 -7.98 -2.91 15.54
C THR A 132 -7.48 -4.18 14.88
N THR A 133 -8.02 -4.54 13.71
CA THR A 133 -7.58 -5.70 12.94
C THR A 133 -7.66 -5.44 11.44
N VAL A 134 -6.86 -6.20 10.68
CA VAL A 134 -7.01 -6.37 9.23
C VAL A 134 -7.02 -7.87 8.95
N GLU A 135 -8.11 -8.35 8.36
CA GLU A 135 -8.28 -9.75 8.03
C GLU A 135 -8.30 -9.95 6.52
N GLU A 136 -7.32 -10.67 6.00
CA GLU A 136 -7.23 -10.94 4.57
C GLU A 136 -8.31 -11.92 4.13
N HIS A 137 -9.06 -11.52 3.10
CA HIS A 137 -10.06 -12.35 2.44
C HIS A 137 -9.76 -12.45 0.95
N HIS A 138 -9.77 -13.67 0.44
CA HIS A 138 -9.64 -13.97 -0.99
C HIS A 138 -10.99 -14.23 -1.62
N LYS A 139 -11.05 -14.18 -2.95
CA LYS A 139 -12.28 -14.44 -3.73
C LYS A 139 -13.47 -13.62 -3.26
N VAL A 140 -13.20 -12.37 -2.88
CA VAL A 140 -14.25 -11.43 -2.46
C VAL A 140 -15.07 -11.05 -3.68
N ALA A 141 -16.38 -11.27 -3.62
CA ALA A 141 -17.31 -10.94 -4.70
C ALA A 141 -18.72 -10.71 -4.15
N GLU A 142 -19.48 -9.90 -4.85
CA GLU A 142 -20.91 -9.69 -4.59
C GLU A 142 -21.75 -10.60 -5.48
N LYS A 143 -22.69 -11.32 -4.87
CA LYS A 143 -23.71 -12.12 -5.57
C LYS A 143 -25.06 -11.88 -4.91
N ASN A 144 -26.04 -11.43 -5.71
CA ASN A 144 -27.40 -11.18 -5.24
C ASN A 144 -27.51 -10.24 -4.01
N GLY A 145 -26.68 -9.20 -3.97
CA GLY A 145 -26.66 -8.22 -2.88
C GLY A 145 -25.92 -8.67 -1.61
N THR A 146 -25.22 -9.81 -1.67
CA THR A 146 -24.42 -10.32 -0.56
C THR A 146 -22.96 -10.40 -0.97
N ILE A 147 -22.08 -9.79 -0.18
CA ILE A 147 -20.63 -9.89 -0.38
C ILE A 147 -20.12 -11.06 0.44
N THR A 148 -19.36 -11.94 -0.21
CA THR A 148 -18.68 -13.08 0.45
C THR A 148 -17.20 -13.08 0.13
N GLY A 149 -16.38 -13.66 1.00
CA GLY A 149 -14.95 -13.86 0.81
C GLY A 149 -14.47 -15.10 1.55
N ILE A 150 -13.36 -15.66 1.12
CA ILE A 150 -12.69 -16.78 1.78
C ILE A 150 -11.67 -16.23 2.76
N GLY A 151 -11.86 -16.48 4.05
CA GLY A 151 -10.94 -16.09 5.11
C GLY A 151 -9.66 -16.93 5.15
N MET A 152 -8.76 -16.57 6.06
CA MET A 152 -7.50 -17.32 6.28
C MET A 152 -7.73 -18.73 6.85
N ASP A 153 -8.91 -18.99 7.43
CA ASP A 153 -9.38 -20.32 7.86
C ASP A 153 -9.80 -21.22 6.69
N GLY A 154 -9.87 -20.68 5.48
CA GLY A 154 -10.33 -21.39 4.28
C GLY A 154 -11.85 -21.45 4.13
N GLU A 155 -12.61 -20.85 5.05
CA GLU A 155 -14.07 -20.87 5.04
C GLU A 155 -14.64 -19.62 4.34
N SER A 156 -15.86 -19.74 3.83
CA SER A 156 -16.58 -18.61 3.22
C SER A 156 -17.33 -17.81 4.28
N HIS A 157 -17.04 -16.53 4.33
CA HIS A 157 -17.67 -15.58 5.25
C HIS A 157 -18.54 -14.58 4.49
N VAL A 158 -19.67 -14.21 5.08
CA VAL A 158 -20.46 -13.06 4.65
C VAL A 158 -19.82 -11.81 5.23
N LEU A 159 -19.48 -10.86 4.36
CA LEU A 159 -18.82 -9.61 4.74
C LEU A 159 -19.82 -8.47 4.80
N ASP A 160 -19.61 -7.56 5.76
CA ASP A 160 -20.46 -6.36 5.86
C ASP A 160 -20.25 -5.49 4.60
N TYR A 161 -21.35 -5.12 3.98
CA TYR A 161 -21.39 -4.29 2.78
C TYR A 161 -20.66 -2.94 2.94
N ASN A 162 -20.72 -2.38 4.15
CA ASN A 162 -20.11 -1.11 4.51
C ASN A 162 -18.82 -1.27 5.34
N ALA A 163 -18.26 -2.48 5.43
CA ALA A 163 -16.95 -2.66 6.06
C ALA A 163 -15.89 -1.80 5.38
N TYR A 164 -14.85 -1.44 6.10
CA TYR A 164 -13.68 -0.83 5.49
C TYR A 164 -12.78 -1.92 4.91
N ALA A 165 -12.19 -1.62 3.76
CA ALA A 165 -11.25 -2.48 3.07
C ALA A 165 -9.98 -1.72 2.66
N SER A 166 -8.88 -2.46 2.61
CA SER A 166 -7.56 -2.00 2.13
C SER A 166 -7.10 -2.84 0.95
#